data_2c33dcba8543d5b52174d036ab9ca55b
#
_entry.id   2c33dcba8543d5b52174d036ab9ca55b
#
_cell.length_a   1.000
_cell.length_b   1.000
_cell.length_c   1.000
_cell.angle_alpha   90.00
_cell.angle_beta   90.00
_cell.angle_gamma   90.00
#
_symmetry.space_group_name_H-M   'P 1'
#
loop_
_entity.id
_entity.type
_entity.pdbx_description
1 polymer ?
#
loop_
_entity_poly.entity_id
_entity_poly.type
_entity_poly.pdbx_seq_one_letter_code
_entity_poly.pdbx_strand_id
1 'polypeptide(L)'
;MIATLSPRSLWLTGAFLVVSAIVANAQQTALPSSPLAGRPDNEAAQKLAPVAGPPLPTSPDQLPVAKLKAPAGFNIEVYAAGMTNARSMALGDKGTVFVGSRLVDKVYAVINKDGKREVKVLASGLYRPNGVAFHDGTLYIAELSKISKIDYVEDVLDNPPKPTVIYDKLPKDEANGWRFLAIGPDNKLYVEVGQAGNNVLHDDAHGQIRRINLDGTGAEVVAYGIRHSVGFDWNPENKQMYFTDNGRDWMSEDVPEDELNRVTKVGEDFGAPYC
;
A
#
# COMPACT_ATOMS: atom_id res chain seq x y z
N MET A 1 62.45 58.47 -35.80
CA MET A 1 61.45 58.67 -34.73
C MET A 1 60.99 57.30 -34.26
N ILE A 2 61.10 57.09 -33.03
CA ILE A 2 61.16 55.87 -32.25
C ILE A 2 59.83 55.07 -32.33
N ALA A 3 59.92 53.84 -32.81
CA ALA A 3 58.83 52.90 -32.76
C ALA A 3 59.09 51.92 -31.62
N THR A 4 58.24 51.94 -30.60
CA THR A 4 58.27 51.03 -29.48
C THR A 4 57.36 49.84 -29.77
N LEU A 5 57.94 48.64 -29.73
CA LEU A 5 57.24 47.34 -29.80
C LEU A 5 56.65 47.03 -28.44
N SER A 6 55.36 46.71 -28.42
CA SER A 6 54.59 46.20 -27.25
C SER A 6 54.44 44.66 -27.34
N PRO A 7 54.61 43.90 -26.26
CA PRO A 7 54.53 42.45 -26.30
C PRO A 7 53.06 41.98 -26.29
N ARG A 8 52.77 40.98 -27.13
CA ARG A 8 51.53 40.29 -27.22
C ARG A 8 51.33 39.35 -25.97
N SER A 9 50.34 39.66 -25.16
CA SER A 9 49.88 38.78 -24.12
C SER A 9 48.96 37.69 -24.71
N LEU A 10 49.40 36.45 -24.65
CA LEU A 10 48.51 35.30 -24.89
C LEU A 10 47.54 35.16 -23.73
N TRP A 11 46.29 35.38 -24.01
CA TRP A 11 45.22 34.95 -23.10
C TRP A 11 44.79 33.53 -23.45
N LEU A 12 45.16 32.56 -22.58
CA LEU A 12 44.56 31.25 -22.56
C LEU A 12 43.16 31.38 -21.97
N THR A 13 42.12 31.35 -22.81
CA THR A 13 40.76 31.16 -22.38
C THR A 13 40.56 29.70 -21.98
N GLY A 14 40.70 29.42 -20.70
CA GLY A 14 40.25 28.15 -20.11
C GLY A 14 38.74 28.11 -20.09
N ALA A 15 38.15 27.29 -20.96
CA ALA A 15 36.74 26.96 -20.91
C ALA A 15 36.50 26.07 -19.68
N PHE A 16 35.99 26.65 -18.61
CA PHE A 16 35.41 25.87 -17.51
C PHE A 16 34.09 25.25 -17.98
N LEU A 17 34.11 23.96 -18.30
CA LEU A 17 32.92 23.15 -18.42
C LEU A 17 32.36 22.97 -17.02
N VAL A 18 31.37 23.79 -16.64
CA VAL A 18 30.53 23.53 -15.49
C VAL A 18 29.60 22.37 -15.86
N VAL A 19 30.01 21.16 -15.52
CA VAL A 19 29.13 20.00 -15.54
C VAL A 19 28.17 20.19 -14.35
N SER A 20 27.02 20.79 -14.61
CA SER A 20 25.89 20.76 -13.68
C SER A 20 25.45 19.32 -13.54
N ALA A 21 25.96 18.64 -12.53
CA ALA A 21 25.37 17.38 -12.08
C ALA A 21 23.93 17.68 -11.63
N ILE A 22 22.97 17.42 -12.50
CA ILE A 22 21.58 17.25 -12.09
C ILE A 22 21.57 16.02 -11.20
N VAL A 23 21.66 16.25 -9.89
CA VAL A 23 21.31 15.22 -8.90
C VAL A 23 19.81 15.03 -9.07
N ALA A 24 19.43 14.12 -9.96
CA ALA A 24 18.12 13.53 -9.93
C ALA A 24 18.02 12.88 -8.53
N ASN A 25 17.28 13.53 -7.63
CA ASN A 25 16.74 12.87 -6.45
C ASN A 25 15.75 11.82 -6.96
N ALA A 26 16.27 10.74 -7.53
CA ALA A 26 15.56 9.48 -7.51
C ALA A 26 15.40 9.17 -6.01
N GLN A 27 14.20 9.40 -5.47
CA GLN A 27 13.82 8.74 -4.24
C GLN A 27 14.12 7.27 -4.49
N GLN A 28 15.22 6.79 -3.95
CA GLN A 28 15.51 5.38 -3.86
C GLN A 28 14.30 4.82 -3.11
N THR A 29 13.37 4.23 -3.87
CA THR A 29 12.42 3.30 -3.28
C THR A 29 13.30 2.29 -2.59
N ALA A 30 13.27 2.29 -1.26
CA ALA A 30 14.06 1.35 -0.48
C ALA A 30 13.78 -0.03 -1.07
N LEU A 31 14.82 -0.70 -1.53
CA LEU A 31 14.69 -2.08 -1.99
C LEU A 31 13.98 -2.84 -0.86
N PRO A 32 12.99 -3.67 -1.16
CA PRO A 32 12.32 -4.43 -0.14
C PRO A 32 13.41 -5.12 0.69
N SER A 33 13.28 -5.02 2.01
CA SER A 33 14.15 -5.73 2.94
C SER A 33 14.26 -7.18 2.47
N SER A 34 15.45 -7.77 2.61
CA SER A 34 15.67 -9.17 2.25
C SER A 34 14.43 -10.00 2.60
N PRO A 35 13.98 -10.95 1.75
CA PRO A 35 12.92 -11.90 2.10
C PRO A 35 13.17 -12.63 3.42
N LEU A 36 14.41 -12.61 3.90
CA LEU A 36 14.85 -13.19 5.16
C LEU A 36 14.96 -12.17 6.29
N ALA A 37 14.62 -10.90 6.05
CA ALA A 37 14.66 -9.88 7.09
C ALA A 37 13.71 -10.24 8.25
N GLY A 38 14.22 -10.22 9.46
CA GLY A 38 13.48 -10.61 10.66
C GLY A 38 13.41 -12.13 10.92
N ARG A 39 13.98 -12.96 10.04
CA ARG A 39 14.05 -14.40 10.25
C ARG A 39 14.99 -14.71 11.43
N PRO A 40 14.52 -15.39 12.49
CA PRO A 40 15.39 -15.80 13.58
C PRO A 40 16.50 -16.74 13.10
N ASP A 41 17.67 -16.63 13.71
CA ASP A 41 18.78 -17.58 13.47
C ASP A 41 18.65 -18.80 14.40
N ASN A 42 17.65 -19.63 14.12
CA ASN A 42 17.43 -20.89 14.82
C ASN A 42 17.07 -22.01 13.84
N GLU A 43 17.21 -23.26 14.29
CA GLU A 43 17.03 -24.44 13.43
C GLU A 43 15.60 -24.53 12.85
N ALA A 44 14.58 -24.20 13.63
CA ALA A 44 13.20 -24.24 13.17
C ALA A 44 12.97 -23.22 12.05
N ALA A 45 13.40 -21.96 12.22
CA ALA A 45 13.29 -20.93 11.20
C ALA A 45 14.07 -21.27 9.93
N GLN A 46 15.24 -21.92 10.05
CA GLN A 46 16.04 -22.31 8.88
C GLN A 46 15.37 -23.40 8.03
N LYS A 47 14.49 -24.21 8.60
CA LYS A 47 13.71 -25.22 7.88
C LYS A 47 12.50 -24.65 7.15
N LEU A 48 12.04 -23.46 7.49
CA LEU A 48 10.90 -22.82 6.84
C LEU A 48 11.25 -22.39 5.42
N ALA A 49 10.28 -22.46 4.51
CA ALA A 49 10.45 -21.94 3.17
C ALA A 49 10.78 -20.45 3.20
N PRO A 50 11.68 -19.95 2.33
CA PRO A 50 11.92 -18.52 2.23
C PRO A 50 10.64 -17.81 1.79
N VAL A 51 10.38 -16.63 2.37
CA VAL A 51 9.30 -15.76 1.89
C VAL A 51 9.56 -15.43 0.41
N ALA A 52 8.59 -15.69 -0.42
CA ALA A 52 8.67 -15.33 -1.83
C ALA A 52 8.94 -13.83 -1.97
N GLY A 53 9.86 -13.46 -2.83
CA GLY A 53 10.06 -12.06 -3.21
C GLY A 53 8.78 -11.44 -3.78
N PRO A 54 8.69 -10.11 -3.86
CA PRO A 54 7.53 -9.46 -4.48
C PRO A 54 7.35 -10.03 -5.89
N PRO A 55 6.14 -10.49 -6.23
CA PRO A 55 5.90 -11.07 -7.56
C PRO A 55 6.14 -9.99 -8.61
N LEU A 56 6.97 -10.30 -9.59
CA LEU A 56 7.04 -9.52 -10.81
C LEU A 56 5.72 -9.73 -11.57
N PRO A 57 5.25 -8.73 -12.35
CA PRO A 57 4.07 -8.92 -13.19
C PRO A 57 4.27 -10.11 -14.12
N THR A 58 3.43 -11.11 -13.97
CA THR A 58 3.41 -12.26 -14.85
C THR A 58 2.47 -11.95 -16.02
N SER A 59 2.89 -12.30 -17.23
CA SER A 59 2.04 -12.16 -18.41
C SER A 59 0.76 -13.00 -18.25
N PRO A 60 -0.41 -12.51 -18.70
CA PRO A 60 -1.70 -13.18 -18.52
C PRO A 60 -1.74 -14.63 -19.04
N ASP A 61 -1.04 -14.91 -20.12
CA ASP A 61 -0.92 -16.23 -20.73
C ASP A 61 -0.10 -17.23 -19.89
N GLN A 62 0.72 -16.72 -18.98
CA GLN A 62 1.53 -17.53 -18.06
C GLN A 62 0.86 -17.75 -16.69
N LEU A 63 -0.26 -17.11 -16.44
CA LEU A 63 -1.00 -17.29 -15.19
C LEU A 63 -1.63 -18.68 -15.16
N PRO A 64 -1.57 -19.39 -14.01
CA PRO A 64 -2.05 -20.77 -13.90
C PRO A 64 -3.59 -20.86 -13.78
N VAL A 65 -4.34 -20.07 -14.54
CA VAL A 65 -5.81 -19.99 -14.46
C VAL A 65 -6.44 -21.40 -14.65
N ALA A 66 -5.90 -22.19 -15.56
CA ALA A 66 -6.38 -23.56 -15.81
C ALA A 66 -6.19 -24.53 -14.63
N LYS A 67 -5.34 -24.19 -13.65
CA LYS A 67 -5.14 -24.98 -12.42
C LYS A 67 -6.13 -24.60 -11.31
N LEU A 68 -6.84 -23.49 -11.46
CA LEU A 68 -7.80 -23.01 -10.47
C LEU A 68 -9.12 -23.78 -10.65
N LYS A 69 -9.78 -24.06 -9.53
CA LYS A 69 -11.08 -24.72 -9.50
C LYS A 69 -12.13 -23.71 -9.03
N ALA A 70 -13.10 -23.43 -9.88
CA ALA A 70 -14.26 -22.64 -9.50
C ALA A 70 -15.40 -23.54 -9.00
N PRO A 71 -16.25 -23.08 -8.08
CA PRO A 71 -17.51 -23.72 -7.78
C PRO A 71 -18.40 -23.83 -9.02
N ALA A 72 -19.38 -24.74 -8.99
CA ALA A 72 -20.33 -24.87 -10.10
C ALA A 72 -21.07 -23.56 -10.35
N GLY A 73 -21.17 -23.16 -11.61
CA GLY A 73 -21.80 -21.90 -12.03
C GLY A 73 -20.87 -20.67 -12.02
N PHE A 74 -19.60 -20.82 -11.64
CA PHE A 74 -18.59 -19.75 -11.67
C PHE A 74 -17.49 -20.05 -12.68
N ASN A 75 -16.96 -19.00 -13.29
CA ASN A 75 -15.78 -19.03 -14.14
C ASN A 75 -14.68 -18.16 -13.54
N ILE A 76 -13.43 -18.54 -13.79
CA ILE A 76 -12.25 -17.75 -13.40
C ILE A 76 -11.57 -17.26 -14.66
N GLU A 77 -11.37 -15.97 -14.76
CA GLU A 77 -10.68 -15.31 -15.87
C GLU A 77 -9.74 -14.22 -15.38
N VAL A 78 -8.76 -13.83 -16.20
CA VAL A 78 -7.94 -12.64 -15.94
C VAL A 78 -8.78 -11.41 -16.22
N TYR A 79 -9.10 -10.66 -15.19
CA TYR A 79 -9.91 -9.44 -15.30
C TYR A 79 -9.13 -8.29 -15.96
N ALA A 80 -7.91 -8.03 -15.50
CA ALA A 80 -7.01 -7.02 -16.04
C ALA A 80 -5.55 -7.40 -15.74
N ALA A 81 -4.61 -6.87 -16.51
CA ALA A 81 -3.18 -7.13 -16.38
C ALA A 81 -2.36 -5.84 -16.53
N GLY A 82 -1.04 -5.90 -16.27
CA GLY A 82 -0.13 -4.77 -16.41
C GLY A 82 -0.03 -3.87 -15.18
N MET A 83 -0.67 -4.23 -14.07
CA MET A 83 -0.60 -3.52 -12.79
C MET A 83 0.48 -4.17 -11.92
N THR A 84 1.60 -3.47 -11.73
CA THR A 84 2.69 -3.97 -10.89
C THR A 84 2.25 -3.99 -9.44
N ASN A 85 2.38 -5.15 -8.80
CA ASN A 85 2.11 -5.35 -7.38
C ASN A 85 0.70 -4.92 -6.92
N ALA A 86 -0.31 -5.16 -7.79
CA ALA A 86 -1.73 -4.93 -7.48
C ALA A 86 -2.14 -5.66 -6.19
N ARG A 87 -2.93 -4.99 -5.33
CA ARG A 87 -3.32 -5.56 -4.04
C ARG A 87 -4.75 -5.23 -3.62
N SER A 88 -4.98 -4.15 -2.87
CA SER A 88 -6.34 -3.78 -2.45
C SER A 88 -7.13 -3.20 -3.61
N MET A 89 -8.44 -3.41 -3.57
CA MET A 89 -9.35 -2.93 -4.62
C MET A 89 -10.57 -2.24 -4.03
N ALA A 90 -11.09 -1.26 -4.76
CA ALA A 90 -12.35 -0.63 -4.47
C ALA A 90 -13.15 -0.45 -5.78
N LEU A 91 -14.47 -0.61 -5.71
CA LEU A 91 -15.36 -0.43 -6.85
C LEU A 91 -15.98 0.96 -6.81
N GLY A 92 -15.89 1.68 -7.92
CA GLY A 92 -16.53 2.96 -8.12
C GLY A 92 -17.99 2.81 -8.63
N ASP A 93 -18.73 3.91 -8.59
CA ASP A 93 -20.15 3.94 -8.96
C ASP A 93 -20.39 3.68 -10.47
N LYS A 94 -19.43 4.04 -11.32
CA LYS A 94 -19.46 3.80 -12.77
C LYS A 94 -18.84 2.47 -13.19
N GLY A 95 -18.50 1.62 -12.21
CA GLY A 95 -17.89 0.31 -12.43
C GLY A 95 -16.38 0.35 -12.63
N THR A 96 -15.72 1.47 -12.35
CA THR A 96 -14.26 1.56 -12.28
C THR A 96 -13.72 0.72 -11.12
N VAL A 97 -12.74 -0.14 -11.37
CA VAL A 97 -12.04 -0.85 -10.30
C VAL A 97 -10.75 -0.09 -9.98
N PHE A 98 -10.69 0.52 -8.81
CA PHE A 98 -9.48 1.16 -8.29
C PHE A 98 -8.59 0.12 -7.63
N VAL A 99 -7.28 0.18 -7.89
CA VAL A 99 -6.34 -0.84 -7.42
C VAL A 99 -5.12 -0.17 -6.78
N GLY A 100 -4.94 -0.43 -5.50
CA GLY A 100 -3.74 -0.04 -4.77
C GLY A 100 -2.56 -0.97 -5.06
N SER A 101 -1.37 -0.56 -4.66
CA SER A 101 -0.16 -1.35 -4.77
C SER A 101 0.65 -1.35 -3.46
N ARG A 102 1.31 -2.48 -3.18
CA ARG A 102 2.02 -2.63 -1.90
C ARG A 102 3.45 -2.09 -1.92
N LEU A 103 4.20 -2.37 -2.99
CA LEU A 103 5.64 -2.11 -3.07
C LEU A 103 6.03 -1.13 -4.16
N VAL A 104 5.08 -0.69 -4.97
CA VAL A 104 5.31 0.35 -5.98
C VAL A 104 4.53 1.61 -5.61
N ASP A 105 4.84 2.68 -6.29
CA ASP A 105 4.39 4.05 -5.99
C ASP A 105 3.05 4.42 -6.65
N LYS A 106 2.26 3.44 -7.14
CA LYS A 106 1.14 3.69 -8.04
C LYS A 106 -0.20 3.20 -7.50
N VAL A 107 -1.24 3.95 -7.83
CA VAL A 107 -2.64 3.51 -7.79
C VAL A 107 -3.16 3.47 -9.21
N TYR A 108 -3.91 2.42 -9.53
CA TYR A 108 -4.45 2.19 -10.85
C TYR A 108 -5.97 2.31 -10.86
N ALA A 109 -6.53 2.58 -12.04
CA ALA A 109 -7.94 2.47 -12.34
C ALA A 109 -8.13 1.52 -13.52
N VAL A 110 -9.00 0.53 -13.38
CA VAL A 110 -9.41 -0.35 -14.46
C VAL A 110 -10.81 0.06 -14.89
N ILE A 111 -10.94 0.53 -16.11
CA ILE A 111 -12.21 0.97 -16.70
C ILE A 111 -12.67 -0.01 -17.77
N ASN A 112 -13.98 -0.15 -17.92
CA ASN A 112 -14.56 -0.88 -19.04
C ASN A 112 -14.97 0.12 -20.12
N LYS A 113 -14.27 0.08 -21.25
CA LYS A 113 -14.55 0.92 -22.40
C LYS A 113 -14.86 0.04 -23.59
N ASP A 114 -16.08 0.10 -24.08
CA ASP A 114 -16.54 -0.67 -25.25
C ASP A 114 -16.31 -2.19 -25.15
N GLY A 115 -16.52 -2.73 -23.95
CA GLY A 115 -16.30 -4.16 -23.67
C GLY A 115 -14.84 -4.57 -23.49
N LYS A 116 -13.90 -3.60 -23.53
CA LYS A 116 -12.48 -3.83 -23.25
C LYS A 116 -12.10 -3.16 -21.93
N ARG A 117 -11.26 -3.85 -21.15
CA ARG A 117 -10.72 -3.30 -19.91
C ARG A 117 -9.44 -2.53 -20.20
N GLU A 118 -9.43 -1.27 -19.86
CA GLU A 118 -8.29 -0.37 -19.97
C GLU A 118 -7.73 -0.09 -18.57
N VAL A 119 -6.40 -0.21 -18.41
CA VAL A 119 -5.70 0.10 -17.16
C VAL A 119 -5.07 1.47 -17.26
N LYS A 120 -5.38 2.35 -16.32
CA LYS A 120 -4.77 3.68 -16.20
C LYS A 120 -3.98 3.79 -14.92
N VAL A 121 -2.89 4.54 -14.94
CA VAL A 121 -2.20 4.98 -13.73
C VAL A 121 -2.94 6.22 -13.23
N LEU A 122 -3.65 6.07 -12.11
CA LEU A 122 -4.44 7.15 -11.52
C LEU A 122 -3.57 8.12 -10.70
N ALA A 123 -2.61 7.59 -9.97
CA ALA A 123 -1.66 8.37 -9.18
C ALA A 123 -0.30 7.67 -9.14
N SER A 124 0.77 8.45 -9.01
CA SER A 124 2.15 7.97 -8.89
C SER A 124 2.97 8.84 -7.93
N GLY A 125 4.16 8.38 -7.54
CA GLY A 125 4.99 9.06 -6.56
C GLY A 125 4.48 8.93 -5.13
N LEU A 126 3.64 7.92 -4.86
CA LEU A 126 3.08 7.61 -3.56
C LEU A 126 3.99 6.60 -2.82
N TYR A 127 3.91 6.59 -1.50
CA TYR A 127 4.71 5.66 -0.72
C TYR A 127 3.88 4.48 -0.21
N ARG A 128 3.99 3.33 -0.90
CA ARG A 128 3.26 2.08 -0.59
C ARG A 128 1.74 2.29 -0.50
N PRO A 129 1.07 2.76 -1.55
CA PRO A 129 -0.35 3.08 -1.54
C PRO A 129 -1.21 1.80 -1.62
N ASN A 130 -1.22 1.00 -0.56
CA ASN A 130 -1.91 -0.28 -0.53
C ASN A 130 -3.42 -0.15 -0.42
N GLY A 131 -3.89 0.60 0.59
CA GLY A 131 -5.32 0.70 0.87
C GLY A 131 -6.02 1.67 -0.08
N VAL A 132 -7.11 1.23 -0.67
CA VAL A 132 -8.00 2.09 -1.45
C VAL A 132 -9.44 1.86 -1.01
N ALA A 133 -10.21 2.93 -0.87
CA ALA A 133 -11.64 2.88 -0.55
C ALA A 133 -12.37 3.95 -1.36
N PHE A 134 -13.57 3.65 -1.82
CA PHE A 134 -14.38 4.56 -2.60
C PHE A 134 -15.68 4.87 -1.87
N HIS A 135 -16.08 6.14 -1.85
CA HIS A 135 -17.33 6.58 -1.25
C HIS A 135 -17.78 7.90 -1.89
N ASP A 136 -19.02 7.97 -2.34
CA ASP A 136 -19.66 9.17 -2.90
C ASP A 136 -18.77 9.93 -3.91
N GLY A 137 -18.28 9.23 -4.93
CA GLY A 137 -17.44 9.80 -5.97
C GLY A 137 -15.99 10.09 -5.57
N THR A 138 -15.62 9.90 -4.30
CA THR A 138 -14.29 10.17 -3.76
C THR A 138 -13.51 8.87 -3.57
N LEU A 139 -12.28 8.82 -4.09
CA LEU A 139 -11.32 7.76 -3.81
C LEU A 139 -10.40 8.19 -2.67
N TYR A 140 -10.35 7.38 -1.63
CA TYR A 140 -9.40 7.49 -0.52
C TYR A 140 -8.25 6.52 -0.73
N ILE A 141 -7.03 6.96 -0.46
CA ILE A 141 -5.78 6.21 -0.66
C ILE A 141 -4.99 6.23 0.63
N ALA A 142 -4.73 5.06 1.20
CA ALA A 142 -3.84 4.92 2.36
C ALA A 142 -2.44 4.55 1.90
N GLU A 143 -1.52 5.45 2.13
CA GLU A 143 -0.08 5.24 2.06
C GLU A 143 0.45 4.78 3.42
N LEU A 144 1.72 4.42 3.52
CA LEU A 144 2.33 3.97 4.77
C LEU A 144 2.03 4.91 5.96
N SER A 145 2.17 6.22 5.77
CA SER A 145 2.12 7.21 6.86
C SER A 145 0.99 8.23 6.76
N LYS A 146 0.17 8.16 5.73
CA LYS A 146 -0.87 9.16 5.49
C LYS A 146 -2.04 8.60 4.68
N ILE A 147 -3.17 9.29 4.75
CA ILE A 147 -4.33 9.06 3.89
C ILE A 147 -4.56 10.31 3.05
N SER A 148 -4.77 10.09 1.77
CA SER A 148 -5.07 11.14 0.78
C SER A 148 -6.38 10.82 0.08
N LYS A 149 -6.95 11.81 -0.63
CA LYS A 149 -8.17 11.61 -1.42
C LYS A 149 -8.09 12.26 -2.80
N ILE A 150 -8.90 11.76 -3.72
CA ILE A 150 -9.22 12.38 -5.01
C ILE A 150 -10.74 12.48 -5.09
N ASP A 151 -11.26 13.69 -5.08
CA ASP A 151 -12.70 13.94 -5.23
C ASP A 151 -13.11 13.78 -6.69
N TYR A 152 -14.36 13.35 -6.94
CA TYR A 152 -14.93 13.12 -8.27
C TYR A 152 -14.05 12.27 -9.18
N VAL A 153 -13.42 11.24 -8.60
CA VAL A 153 -12.32 10.50 -9.23
C VAL A 153 -12.72 9.89 -10.58
N GLU A 154 -13.95 9.40 -10.73
CA GLU A 154 -14.40 8.79 -11.98
C GLU A 154 -14.66 9.79 -13.10
N ASP A 155 -14.69 11.10 -12.81
CA ASP A 155 -14.84 12.17 -13.80
C ASP A 155 -13.48 12.71 -14.28
N VAL A 156 -12.40 12.38 -13.58
CA VAL A 156 -11.06 12.90 -13.84
C VAL A 156 -10.04 11.83 -14.22
N LEU A 157 -10.47 10.62 -14.60
CA LEU A 157 -9.61 9.48 -14.91
C LEU A 157 -8.58 9.72 -16.03
N ASP A 158 -8.87 10.66 -16.96
CA ASP A 158 -7.95 10.99 -18.04
C ASP A 158 -6.87 11.99 -17.63
N ASN A 159 -7.15 12.81 -16.64
CA ASN A 159 -6.20 13.80 -16.10
C ASN A 159 -6.43 13.98 -14.59
N PRO A 160 -6.10 12.96 -13.79
CA PRO A 160 -6.35 13.00 -12.37
C PRO A 160 -5.47 14.04 -11.66
N PRO A 161 -6.03 14.80 -10.70
CA PRO A 161 -5.24 15.69 -9.86
C PRO A 161 -4.35 14.89 -8.91
N LYS A 162 -3.34 15.54 -8.35
CA LYS A 162 -2.58 14.94 -7.25
C LYS A 162 -3.51 14.70 -6.06
N PRO A 163 -3.39 13.54 -5.38
CA PRO A 163 -4.18 13.27 -4.18
C PRO A 163 -3.94 14.33 -3.10
N THR A 164 -5.01 14.79 -2.47
CA THR A 164 -4.97 15.75 -1.35
C THR A 164 -4.85 15.00 -0.04
N VAL A 165 -3.82 15.28 0.76
CA VAL A 165 -3.64 14.67 2.09
C VAL A 165 -4.73 15.16 3.04
N ILE A 166 -5.41 14.22 3.71
CA ILE A 166 -6.41 14.50 4.74
C ILE A 166 -5.98 14.07 6.13
N TYR A 167 -5.07 13.09 6.23
CA TYR A 167 -4.56 12.57 7.51
C TYR A 167 -3.10 12.12 7.35
N ASP A 168 -2.18 12.59 8.20
CA ASP A 168 -0.73 12.35 8.10
C ASP A 168 -0.10 11.82 9.40
N LYS A 169 -0.93 11.22 10.29
CA LYS A 169 -0.52 10.75 11.61
C LYS A 169 -0.45 9.23 11.74
N LEU A 170 -0.31 8.51 10.61
CA LEU A 170 -0.01 7.09 10.65
C LEU A 170 1.49 6.86 10.93
N PRO A 171 1.87 5.78 11.62
CA PRO A 171 3.26 5.41 11.80
C PRO A 171 4.00 5.22 10.48
N LYS A 172 5.33 5.38 10.51
CA LYS A 172 6.21 5.30 9.32
C LYS A 172 6.96 3.98 9.22
N ASP A 173 6.72 3.06 10.12
CA ASP A 173 7.37 1.76 10.15
C ASP A 173 6.89 0.89 9.00
N GLU A 174 7.85 0.29 8.29
CA GLU A 174 7.57 -0.51 7.10
C GLU A 174 7.12 -1.92 7.43
N ALA A 175 7.55 -2.46 8.57
CA ALA A 175 7.08 -3.73 9.06
C ALA A 175 5.58 -3.67 9.32
N ASN A 176 4.81 -4.61 8.76
CA ASN A 176 3.35 -4.64 8.84
C ASN A 176 2.68 -3.29 8.47
N GLY A 177 3.32 -2.53 7.59
CA GLY A 177 2.94 -1.16 7.24
C GLY A 177 1.96 -1.05 6.08
N TRP A 178 1.24 -2.11 5.71
CA TRP A 178 0.34 -2.10 4.55
C TRP A 178 -1.06 -1.71 4.95
N ARG A 179 -1.31 -0.46 5.03
CA ARG A 179 -2.58 0.14 5.47
C ARG A 179 -3.75 -0.37 4.62
N PHE A 180 -4.48 -1.38 5.10
CA PHE A 180 -5.79 -1.70 4.55
C PHE A 180 -6.76 -0.58 4.88
N LEU A 181 -7.66 -0.23 3.96
CA LEU A 181 -8.59 0.90 4.09
C LEU A 181 -9.98 0.47 3.63
N ALA A 182 -11.00 0.80 4.40
CA ALA A 182 -12.39 0.60 4.01
C ALA A 182 -13.30 1.68 4.62
N ILE A 183 -14.50 1.83 4.05
CA ILE A 183 -15.56 2.69 4.60
C ILE A 183 -16.48 1.84 5.45
N GLY A 184 -16.66 2.23 6.70
CA GLY A 184 -17.59 1.57 7.62
C GLY A 184 -19.05 1.97 7.42
N PRO A 185 -19.98 1.22 8.02
CA PRO A 185 -21.42 1.53 7.95
C PRO A 185 -21.81 2.85 8.65
N ASP A 186 -20.89 3.45 9.38
CA ASP A 186 -20.99 4.77 10.03
C ASP A 186 -20.44 5.91 9.16
N ASN A 187 -20.14 5.65 7.87
CA ASN A 187 -19.54 6.59 6.93
C ASN A 187 -18.20 7.17 7.42
N LYS A 188 -17.37 6.35 8.07
CA LYS A 188 -16.01 6.71 8.45
C LYS A 188 -14.99 5.84 7.71
N LEU A 189 -13.80 6.37 7.55
CA LEU A 189 -12.63 5.62 7.08
C LEU A 189 -12.09 4.74 8.22
N TYR A 190 -11.91 3.47 7.95
CA TYR A 190 -11.21 2.54 8.83
C TYR A 190 -9.87 2.17 8.23
N VAL A 191 -8.83 2.23 9.03
CA VAL A 191 -7.45 1.95 8.60
C VAL A 191 -6.76 1.03 9.59
N GLU A 192 -6.10 0.01 9.06
CA GLU A 192 -5.25 -0.89 9.83
C GLU A 192 -3.88 -0.26 10.07
N VAL A 193 -3.31 -0.50 11.25
CA VAL A 193 -1.96 -0.11 11.66
C VAL A 193 -1.31 -1.30 12.36
N GLY A 194 -0.58 -2.11 11.63
CA GLY A 194 0.11 -3.29 12.18
C GLY A 194 1.23 -2.94 13.14
N GLN A 195 1.71 -3.93 13.88
CA GLN A 195 2.87 -3.79 14.77
C GLN A 195 4.14 -3.42 14.00
N ALA A 196 5.04 -2.68 14.63
CA ALA A 196 6.31 -2.23 14.03
C ALA A 196 7.35 -3.36 13.81
N GLY A 197 6.98 -4.61 14.05
CA GLY A 197 7.86 -5.77 13.89
C GLY A 197 7.13 -7.09 14.04
N ASN A 198 7.88 -8.19 13.96
CA ASN A 198 7.32 -9.54 14.05
C ASN A 198 6.71 -9.85 15.44
N ASN A 199 7.41 -9.45 16.48
CA ASN A 199 6.99 -9.60 17.87
C ASN A 199 7.58 -8.45 18.68
N VAL A 200 6.80 -7.39 18.88
CA VAL A 200 7.21 -6.17 19.59
C VAL A 200 6.23 -5.91 20.75
N LEU A 201 6.72 -5.26 21.78
CA LEU A 201 5.85 -4.83 22.88
C LEU A 201 4.79 -3.86 22.38
N HIS A 202 3.64 -3.87 23.04
CA HIS A 202 2.55 -2.95 22.76
C HIS A 202 3.00 -1.49 22.94
N ASP A 203 2.56 -0.63 22.03
CA ASP A 203 2.65 0.81 22.12
C ASP A 203 1.33 1.47 21.65
N ASP A 204 1.19 2.77 21.92
CA ASP A 204 -0.03 3.51 21.61
C ASP A 204 -0.18 3.87 20.12
N ALA A 205 0.80 3.52 19.28
CA ALA A 205 0.81 3.89 17.87
C ALA A 205 0.49 2.73 16.93
N HIS A 206 0.76 1.49 17.33
CA HIS A 206 0.71 0.31 16.48
C HIS A 206 -0.27 -0.76 17.00
N GLY A 207 -0.46 -1.79 16.21
CA GLY A 207 -1.31 -2.93 16.57
C GLY A 207 -2.79 -2.55 16.71
N GLN A 208 -3.33 -1.77 15.78
CA GLN A 208 -4.64 -1.13 15.91
C GLN A 208 -5.42 -1.13 14.60
N ILE A 209 -6.75 -1.08 14.75
CA ILE A 209 -7.64 -0.57 13.71
C ILE A 209 -8.20 0.76 14.21
N ARG A 210 -8.01 1.80 13.40
CA ARG A 210 -8.51 3.16 13.69
C ARG A 210 -9.65 3.49 12.76
N ARG A 211 -10.60 4.32 13.24
CA ARG A 211 -11.57 5.00 12.37
C ARG A 211 -11.35 6.50 12.41
N ILE A 212 -11.62 7.16 11.29
CA ILE A 212 -11.31 8.57 11.04
C ILE A 212 -12.47 9.15 10.22
N ASN A 213 -12.89 10.38 10.47
CA ASN A 213 -13.88 11.04 9.63
C ASN A 213 -13.36 11.18 8.19
N LEU A 214 -14.26 11.28 7.21
CA LEU A 214 -13.92 11.42 5.78
C LEU A 214 -13.09 12.68 5.45
N ASP A 215 -13.08 13.66 6.34
CA ASP A 215 -12.25 14.87 6.25
C ASP A 215 -10.88 14.74 6.95
N GLY A 216 -10.60 13.59 7.55
CA GLY A 216 -9.35 13.30 8.26
C GLY A 216 -9.35 13.70 9.74
N THR A 217 -10.45 14.23 10.28
CA THR A 217 -10.59 14.57 11.70
C THR A 217 -11.10 13.41 12.54
N GLY A 218 -11.13 13.54 13.86
CA GLY A 218 -11.82 12.63 14.77
C GLY A 218 -11.27 11.21 14.78
N ALA A 219 -9.96 11.04 14.61
CA ALA A 219 -9.33 9.71 14.67
C ALA A 219 -9.47 9.10 16.07
N GLU A 220 -9.93 7.84 16.12
CA GLU A 220 -10.07 7.05 17.34
C GLU A 220 -9.70 5.58 17.10
N VAL A 221 -9.29 4.86 18.14
CA VAL A 221 -8.96 3.44 18.08
C VAL A 221 -10.22 2.63 18.28
N VAL A 222 -10.51 1.74 17.34
CA VAL A 222 -11.65 0.82 17.36
C VAL A 222 -11.29 -0.50 18.01
N ALA A 223 -10.10 -1.01 17.70
CA ALA A 223 -9.56 -2.25 18.25
C ALA A 223 -8.04 -2.14 18.37
N TYR A 224 -7.46 -2.75 19.37
CA TYR A 224 -6.02 -2.80 19.60
C TYR A 224 -5.58 -4.20 20.05
N GLY A 225 -4.27 -4.39 20.30
CA GLY A 225 -3.76 -5.73 20.55
C GLY A 225 -3.81 -6.62 19.31
N ILE A 226 -3.63 -6.05 18.12
CA ILE A 226 -3.65 -6.70 16.81
C ILE A 226 -2.23 -6.75 16.27
N ARG A 227 -1.75 -7.92 15.85
CA ARG A 227 -0.42 -7.98 15.27
C ARG A 227 -0.40 -7.36 13.87
N HIS A 228 -1.20 -7.87 12.96
CA HIS A 228 -1.29 -7.37 11.59
C HIS A 228 -2.54 -7.84 10.87
N SER A 229 -3.55 -7.00 10.83
CA SER A 229 -4.75 -7.25 10.02
C SER A 229 -4.49 -6.87 8.56
N VAL A 230 -4.68 -7.78 7.65
CA VAL A 230 -4.60 -7.50 6.21
C VAL A 230 -5.95 -7.23 5.57
N GLY A 231 -7.02 -7.32 6.34
CA GLY A 231 -8.37 -7.01 5.88
C GLY A 231 -9.43 -7.10 6.97
N PHE A 232 -10.44 -6.29 6.82
CA PHE A 232 -11.64 -6.29 7.67
C PHE A 232 -12.87 -5.93 6.84
N ASP A 233 -14.03 -6.35 7.32
CA ASP A 233 -15.32 -6.05 6.70
C ASP A 233 -16.42 -6.12 7.76
N TRP A 234 -17.62 -5.71 7.40
CA TRP A 234 -18.79 -5.71 8.27
C TRP A 234 -19.81 -6.72 7.79
N ASN A 235 -20.28 -7.51 8.71
CA ASN A 235 -21.41 -8.41 8.45
C ASN A 235 -22.62 -7.58 7.94
N PRO A 236 -23.17 -7.91 6.76
CA PRO A 236 -24.23 -7.11 6.16
C PRO A 236 -25.53 -7.08 6.97
N GLU A 237 -25.78 -8.11 7.79
CA GLU A 237 -27.01 -8.23 8.58
C GLU A 237 -26.96 -7.42 9.89
N ASN A 238 -25.89 -7.60 10.67
CA ASN A 238 -25.79 -7.04 12.02
C ASN A 238 -24.79 -5.89 12.14
N LYS A 239 -24.07 -5.55 11.04
CA LYS A 239 -23.06 -4.48 10.96
C LYS A 239 -21.88 -4.65 11.92
N GLN A 240 -21.69 -5.83 12.50
CA GLN A 240 -20.50 -6.12 13.30
C GLN A 240 -19.28 -6.25 12.41
N MET A 241 -18.18 -5.67 12.85
CA MET A 241 -16.89 -5.73 12.17
C MET A 241 -16.19 -7.04 12.47
N TYR A 242 -15.64 -7.65 11.42
CA TYR A 242 -14.72 -8.79 11.49
C TYR A 242 -13.40 -8.39 10.83
N PHE A 243 -12.29 -8.89 11.36
CA PHE A 243 -10.97 -8.67 10.80
C PHE A 243 -10.12 -9.94 10.93
N THR A 244 -9.15 -10.08 10.03
CA THR A 244 -8.12 -11.12 10.12
C THR A 244 -6.93 -10.60 10.91
N ASP A 245 -6.26 -11.44 11.68
CA ASP A 245 -4.99 -11.12 12.31
C ASP A 245 -3.95 -12.20 11.98
N ASN A 246 -2.86 -11.79 11.39
CA ASN A 246 -1.76 -12.68 11.03
C ASN A 246 -0.88 -12.94 12.25
N GLY A 247 -0.67 -14.21 12.56
CA GLY A 247 0.23 -14.68 13.60
C GLY A 247 1.70 -14.31 13.34
N ARG A 248 2.58 -14.60 14.30
CA ARG A 248 4.01 -14.29 14.21
C ARG A 248 4.70 -15.11 13.14
N ASP A 249 5.56 -14.46 12.34
CA ASP A 249 6.38 -15.13 11.35
C ASP A 249 7.46 -16.02 12.01
N TRP A 250 7.92 -17.03 11.28
CA TRP A 250 9.08 -17.85 11.59
C TRP A 250 8.95 -18.74 12.84
N MET A 251 7.73 -19.10 13.23
CA MET A 251 7.51 -20.03 14.35
C MET A 251 7.54 -21.48 13.88
N SER A 252 6.55 -21.92 13.10
CA SER A 252 6.49 -23.21 12.43
C SER A 252 5.43 -23.16 11.32
N GLU A 253 5.19 -24.29 10.65
CA GLU A 253 4.09 -24.41 9.67
C GLU A 253 2.71 -24.50 10.36
N ASP A 254 2.68 -24.87 11.66
CA ASP A 254 1.44 -25.16 12.38
C ASP A 254 1.10 -24.12 13.45
N VAL A 255 2.07 -23.27 13.88
CA VAL A 255 1.86 -22.29 14.96
C VAL A 255 2.65 -20.99 14.71
N PRO A 256 2.13 -19.83 15.14
CA PRO A 256 0.78 -19.63 15.64
C PRO A 256 -0.23 -19.69 14.49
N GLU A 257 -1.47 -20.02 14.79
CA GLU A 257 -2.57 -19.88 13.83
C GLU A 257 -2.87 -18.40 13.56
N ASP A 258 -3.34 -18.12 12.33
CA ASP A 258 -3.94 -16.83 12.01
C ASP A 258 -5.37 -16.78 12.56
N GLU A 259 -5.87 -15.60 12.86
CA GLU A 259 -7.16 -15.41 13.54
C GLU A 259 -8.20 -14.72 12.66
N LEU A 260 -9.46 -15.05 12.89
CA LEU A 260 -10.60 -14.26 12.45
C LEU A 260 -11.33 -13.72 13.68
N ASN A 261 -11.21 -12.43 13.91
CA ASN A 261 -11.71 -11.74 15.07
C ASN A 261 -12.98 -10.95 14.79
N ARG A 262 -13.81 -10.74 15.82
CA ARG A 262 -15.03 -9.94 15.77
C ARG A 262 -15.00 -8.85 16.82
N VAL A 263 -15.14 -7.61 16.41
CA VAL A 263 -15.23 -6.46 17.32
C VAL A 263 -16.63 -6.39 17.91
N THR A 264 -16.74 -6.43 19.22
CA THR A 264 -18.01 -6.36 19.96
C THR A 264 -18.26 -4.97 20.55
N LYS A 265 -17.19 -4.22 20.82
CA LYS A 265 -17.23 -2.84 21.34
C LYS A 265 -16.02 -2.05 20.85
N VAL A 266 -16.16 -0.74 20.74
CA VAL A 266 -15.03 0.15 20.43
C VAL A 266 -14.00 0.10 21.56
N GLY A 267 -12.71 0.05 21.21
CA GLY A 267 -11.59 -0.04 22.16
C GLY A 267 -11.41 -1.44 22.76
N GLU A 268 -11.76 -2.51 22.02
CA GLU A 268 -11.54 -3.89 22.40
C GLU A 268 -10.09 -4.31 22.17
N ASP A 269 -9.51 -5.06 23.12
CA ASP A 269 -8.15 -5.60 23.06
C ASP A 269 -8.19 -7.06 22.60
N PHE A 270 -7.36 -7.39 21.60
CA PHE A 270 -7.26 -8.72 21.02
C PHE A 270 -5.96 -9.46 21.40
N GLY A 271 -5.20 -8.92 22.34
CA GLY A 271 -4.17 -9.64 23.11
C GLY A 271 -2.75 -9.61 22.56
N ALA A 272 -2.53 -9.33 21.27
CA ALA A 272 -1.15 -9.27 20.77
C ALA A 272 -0.34 -8.17 21.48
N PRO A 273 0.93 -8.43 21.85
CA PRO A 273 1.77 -9.59 21.50
C PRO A 273 1.75 -10.76 22.49
N TYR A 274 0.84 -10.79 23.44
CA TYR A 274 0.87 -11.70 24.59
C TYR A 274 0.09 -13.00 24.40
N CYS A 275 -0.83 -13.05 23.47
CA CYS A 275 -1.61 -14.25 23.13
C CYS A 275 -1.89 -14.33 21.63
#